data_9c3ac3a110929d5ab2911e7735f74da9
#
_entry.id   9c3ac3a110929d5ab2911e7735f74da9
#
_cell.length_a   1.000
_cell.length_b   1.000
_cell.length_c   1.000
_cell.angle_alpha   90.00
_cell.angle_beta   90.00
_cell.angle_gamma   90.00
#
_symmetry.space_group_name_H-M   'P 1'
#
loop_
_entity.id
_entity.type
_entity.pdbx_description
1 polymer ?
#
loop_
_entity_poly.entity_id
_entity_poly.type
_entity_poly.pdbx_seq_one_letter_code
_entity_poly.pdbx_strand_id
1 'polypeptide(L)'
;YEKIISLGTAACPPYHLSIVIGGTSAESNLKTVKLGSMRYLDGLPEKGDVNTGHAYRDLEWEKIILDLTREMGIGAQFGGKYFCHDVRVIRLPRHGASLPIGIGVSCSADRQVLGKINRNGVFLEKLETNPSQFLPDTSLSDVSENIIKIDLNQPMNKMLKQLDRYE
;
A
#
# COMPACT_ATOMS: atom_id res chain seq x y z
N TYR A 1 13.83 14.65 -1.35
CA TYR A 1 12.74 15.59 -1.65
C TYR A 1 12.48 15.68 -3.15
N GLU A 2 13.48 16.04 -3.95
CA GLU A 2 13.36 16.15 -5.41
C GLU A 2 12.89 14.84 -6.07
N LYS A 3 13.36 13.70 -5.58
CA LYS A 3 12.92 12.39 -6.08
C LYS A 3 11.47 12.10 -5.77
N ILE A 4 10.98 12.51 -4.60
CA ILE A 4 9.57 12.37 -4.26
C ILE A 4 8.71 13.26 -5.17
N ILE A 5 9.11 14.51 -5.37
CA ILE A 5 8.43 15.42 -6.31
C ILE A 5 8.40 14.81 -7.73
N SER A 6 9.51 14.22 -8.17
CA SER A 6 9.63 13.66 -9.52
C SER A 6 8.73 12.45 -9.78
N LEU A 7 8.14 11.83 -8.74
CA LEU A 7 7.13 10.77 -8.91
C LEU A 7 5.86 11.31 -9.57
N GLY A 8 5.55 12.61 -9.35
CA GLY A 8 4.36 13.23 -9.92
C GLY A 8 3.08 12.54 -9.50
N THR A 9 2.01 12.73 -10.28
CA THR A 9 0.68 12.18 -9.97
C THR A 9 0.22 11.08 -10.94
N ALA A 10 1.08 10.67 -11.88
CA ALA A 10 0.70 9.75 -12.95
C ALA A 10 0.37 8.31 -12.46
N ALA A 11 0.87 7.92 -11.29
CA ALA A 11 0.66 6.59 -10.73
C ALA A 11 -0.49 6.53 -9.70
N CYS A 12 -1.42 7.45 -9.76
CA CYS A 12 -2.65 7.52 -8.94
C CYS A 12 -2.38 7.68 -7.43
N PRO A 13 -1.92 8.85 -6.96
CA PRO A 13 -1.86 9.15 -5.54
C PRO A 13 -3.28 9.25 -4.92
N PRO A 14 -3.44 9.23 -3.58
CA PRO A 14 -2.37 9.19 -2.58
C PRO A 14 -1.60 7.87 -2.58
N TYR A 15 -0.28 7.95 -2.45
CA TYR A 15 0.60 6.79 -2.58
C TYR A 15 0.84 6.04 -1.26
N HIS A 16 1.11 4.74 -1.36
CA HIS A 16 1.89 4.00 -0.38
C HIS A 16 3.36 4.10 -0.80
N LEU A 17 4.11 5.01 -0.18
CA LEU A 17 5.50 5.29 -0.51
C LEU A 17 6.42 4.35 0.26
N SER A 18 7.36 3.73 -0.42
CA SER A 18 8.40 2.92 0.20
C SER A 18 9.80 3.45 -0.15
N ILE A 19 10.60 3.66 0.87
CA ILE A 19 12.02 4.01 0.77
C ILE A 19 12.82 2.91 1.46
N VAL A 20 13.79 2.35 0.75
CA VAL A 20 14.63 1.28 1.27
C VAL A 20 16.07 1.72 1.26
N ILE A 21 16.72 1.64 2.41
CA ILE A 21 18.12 2.02 2.61
C ILE A 21 18.92 0.77 2.93
N GLY A 22 19.88 0.43 2.09
CA GLY A 22 20.71 -0.75 2.25
C GLY A 22 20.29 -1.92 1.37
N GLY A 23 20.71 -3.10 1.73
CA GLY A 23 20.60 -4.32 0.95
C GLY A 23 21.94 -4.75 0.38
N THR A 24 22.05 -6.02 0.01
CA THR A 24 23.27 -6.64 -0.52
C THR A 24 23.39 -6.53 -2.04
N SER A 25 22.30 -6.19 -2.71
CA SER A 25 22.26 -5.99 -4.17
C SER A 25 21.15 -5.01 -4.55
N ALA A 26 21.20 -4.47 -5.75
CA ALA A 26 20.15 -3.64 -6.32
C ALA A 26 18.81 -4.39 -6.42
N GLU A 27 18.86 -5.67 -6.78
CA GLU A 27 17.68 -6.53 -6.86
C GLU A 27 17.02 -6.73 -5.50
N SER A 28 17.80 -7.03 -4.46
CA SER A 28 17.31 -7.15 -3.08
C SER A 28 16.65 -5.88 -2.60
N ASN A 29 17.26 -4.73 -2.88
CA ASN A 29 16.70 -3.43 -2.54
C ASN A 29 15.38 -3.18 -3.26
N LEU A 30 15.33 -3.36 -4.59
CA LEU A 30 14.12 -3.16 -5.40
C LEU A 30 12.97 -4.07 -4.98
N LYS A 31 13.24 -5.34 -4.68
CA LYS A 31 12.25 -6.27 -4.16
C LYS A 31 11.66 -5.79 -2.84
N THR A 32 12.51 -5.28 -1.96
CA THR A 32 12.07 -4.72 -0.67
C THR A 32 11.24 -3.46 -0.85
N VAL A 33 11.59 -2.58 -1.79
CA VAL A 33 10.76 -1.41 -2.16
C VAL A 33 9.35 -1.84 -2.55
N LYS A 34 9.24 -2.84 -3.41
CA LYS A 34 7.93 -3.36 -3.83
C LYS A 34 7.13 -3.90 -2.63
N LEU A 35 7.74 -4.74 -1.82
CA LEU A 35 7.08 -5.33 -0.65
C LEU A 35 6.70 -4.28 0.40
N GLY A 36 7.53 -3.28 0.60
CA GLY A 36 7.27 -2.16 1.51
C GLY A 36 6.08 -1.31 1.05
N SER A 37 6.02 -0.96 -0.24
CA SER A 37 4.91 -0.19 -0.79
C SER A 37 3.57 -0.95 -0.78
N MET A 38 3.62 -2.27 -0.67
CA MET A 38 2.46 -3.16 -0.54
C MET A 38 2.11 -3.47 0.93
N ARG A 39 2.76 -2.84 1.89
CA ARG A 39 2.58 -3.04 3.33
C ARG A 39 2.90 -4.47 3.82
N TYR A 40 3.48 -5.31 2.97
CA TYR A 40 3.84 -6.69 3.30
C TYR A 40 4.88 -6.77 4.44
N LEU A 41 5.66 -5.70 4.62
CA LEU A 41 6.74 -5.60 5.61
C LEU A 41 6.34 -4.83 6.88
N ASP A 42 5.07 -4.60 7.12
CA ASP A 42 4.59 -3.84 8.29
C ASP A 42 4.89 -4.55 9.63
N GLY A 43 5.07 -5.86 9.59
CA GLY A 43 5.46 -6.66 10.76
C GLY A 43 6.97 -6.68 11.08
N LEU A 44 7.80 -5.93 10.36
CA LEU A 44 9.23 -5.83 10.70
C LEU A 44 9.43 -5.14 12.05
N PRO A 45 10.53 -5.47 12.78
CA PRO A 45 10.93 -4.72 13.96
C PRO A 45 11.05 -3.22 13.70
N GLU A 46 10.85 -2.41 14.72
CA GLU A 46 10.95 -0.95 14.66
C GLU A 46 12.33 -0.41 15.05
N LYS A 47 13.24 -1.31 15.43
CA LYS A 47 14.62 -0.98 15.82
C LYS A 47 15.58 -1.99 15.22
N GLY A 48 16.74 -1.51 14.78
CA GLY A 48 17.83 -2.36 14.35
C GLY A 48 18.53 -3.03 15.55
N ASP A 49 19.16 -4.16 15.27
CA ASP A 49 20.01 -4.86 16.24
C ASP A 49 21.35 -5.19 15.55
N VAL A 50 22.43 -4.69 16.12
CA VAL A 50 23.78 -4.86 15.58
C VAL A 50 24.27 -6.31 15.63
N ASN A 51 23.70 -7.14 16.51
CA ASN A 51 24.11 -8.54 16.67
C ASN A 51 23.46 -9.43 15.61
N THR A 52 22.23 -9.14 15.24
CA THR A 52 21.48 -9.95 14.28
C THR A 52 21.50 -9.36 12.87
N GLY A 53 21.70 -8.06 12.77
CA GLY A 53 21.68 -7.35 11.48
C GLY A 53 20.36 -7.49 10.71
N HIS A 54 19.24 -7.71 11.40
CA HIS A 54 17.95 -7.86 10.74
C HIS A 54 17.44 -6.54 10.14
N ALA A 55 16.54 -6.65 9.17
CA ALA A 55 15.82 -5.51 8.61
C ALA A 55 14.87 -4.92 9.66
N TYR A 56 14.67 -3.60 9.61
CA TYR A 56 13.73 -2.91 10.48
C TYR A 56 13.07 -1.71 9.79
N ARG A 57 11.94 -1.28 10.34
CA ARG A 57 11.26 -0.05 9.95
C ARG A 57 11.77 1.12 10.78
N ASP A 58 12.06 2.22 10.13
CA ASP A 58 12.50 3.46 10.76
C ASP A 58 11.30 4.42 10.89
N LEU A 59 10.52 4.24 11.96
CA LEU A 59 9.27 4.98 12.16
C LEU A 59 9.47 6.49 12.28
N GLU A 60 10.63 6.93 12.78
CA GLU A 60 10.96 8.36 12.87
C GLU A 60 11.04 8.97 11.46
N TRP A 61 11.78 8.34 10.56
CA TRP A 61 11.88 8.78 9.18
C TRP A 61 10.60 8.59 8.40
N GLU A 62 9.79 7.56 8.68
CA GLU A 62 8.46 7.40 8.09
C GLU A 62 7.59 8.62 8.37
N LYS A 63 7.57 9.08 9.62
CA LYS A 63 6.82 10.28 10.02
C LYS A 63 7.37 11.55 9.37
N ILE A 64 8.68 11.77 9.42
CA ILE A 64 9.32 12.96 8.83
C ILE A 64 8.99 13.06 7.35
N ILE A 65 9.11 11.96 6.61
CA ILE A 65 8.85 11.95 5.17
C ILE A 65 7.36 12.10 4.87
N LEU A 66 6.49 11.49 5.66
CA LEU A 66 5.05 11.68 5.49
C LEU A 66 4.64 13.15 5.67
N ASP A 67 5.16 13.81 6.70
CA ASP A 67 4.89 15.23 6.93
C ASP A 67 5.48 16.10 5.80
N LEU A 68 6.69 15.78 5.34
CA LEU A 68 7.30 16.42 4.17
C LEU A 68 6.41 16.32 2.91
N THR A 69 5.81 15.15 2.66
CA THR A 69 4.92 14.96 1.51
C THR A 69 3.65 15.79 1.59
N ARG A 70 3.19 16.09 2.80
CA ARG A 70 2.03 16.98 3.04
C ARG A 70 2.32 18.43 2.77
N GLU A 71 3.57 18.87 3.04
CA GLU A 71 4.02 20.24 2.83
C GLU A 71 4.30 20.56 1.34
N MET A 72 4.49 19.52 0.52
CA MET A 72 4.78 19.71 -0.91
C MET A 72 3.66 20.39 -1.70
N GLY A 73 2.42 20.31 -1.22
CA GLY A 73 1.26 20.93 -1.86
C GLY A 73 0.79 20.27 -3.16
N ILE A 74 1.41 19.16 -3.60
CA ILE A 74 1.06 18.45 -4.84
C ILE A 74 -0.30 17.76 -4.67
N GLY A 75 -0.54 17.16 -3.50
CA GLY A 75 -1.76 16.42 -3.19
C GLY A 75 -1.97 15.19 -4.06
N ALA A 76 -3.21 14.73 -4.09
CA ALA A 76 -3.57 13.53 -4.85
C ALA A 76 -3.58 13.78 -6.37
N GLN A 77 -4.02 14.96 -6.83
CA GLN A 77 -4.10 15.27 -8.26
C GLN A 77 -4.12 16.80 -8.53
N PHE A 78 -4.90 17.54 -7.78
CA PHE A 78 -5.15 18.97 -8.01
C PHE A 78 -4.59 19.86 -6.88
N GLY A 79 -3.56 19.40 -6.21
CA GLY A 79 -2.98 20.07 -5.06
C GLY A 79 -3.50 19.54 -3.72
N GLY A 80 -2.95 20.08 -2.63
CA GLY A 80 -3.32 19.71 -1.26
C GLY A 80 -2.29 18.84 -0.54
N LYS A 81 -2.70 18.24 0.56
CA LYS A 81 -1.81 17.56 1.51
C LYS A 81 -1.64 16.05 1.27
N TYR A 82 -2.55 15.44 0.51
CA TYR A 82 -2.63 13.98 0.43
C TYR A 82 -1.88 13.41 -0.77
N PHE A 83 -0.58 13.61 -0.81
CA PHE A 83 0.30 12.99 -1.79
C PHE A 83 0.58 11.52 -1.44
N CYS A 84 0.71 11.21 -0.14
CA CYS A 84 0.85 9.85 0.37
C CYS A 84 -0.22 9.53 1.41
N HIS A 85 -0.71 8.30 1.42
CA HIS A 85 -1.46 7.72 2.52
C HIS A 85 -0.53 7.41 3.68
N ASP A 86 0.57 6.76 3.36
CA ASP A 86 1.58 6.32 4.31
C ASP A 86 2.95 6.23 3.65
N VAL A 87 3.96 6.11 4.50
CA VAL A 87 5.36 5.96 4.11
C VAL A 87 5.94 4.77 4.86
N ARG A 88 6.77 4.00 4.18
CA ARG A 88 7.60 2.96 4.79
C ARG A 88 9.07 3.30 4.54
N VAL A 89 9.84 3.41 5.60
CA VAL A 89 11.30 3.52 5.54
C VAL A 89 11.91 2.25 6.11
N ILE A 90 12.45 1.43 5.23
CA ILE A 90 13.00 0.12 5.61
C ILE A 90 14.51 0.19 5.52
N ARG A 91 15.16 -0.17 6.61
CA ARG A 91 16.61 -0.30 6.67
C ARG A 91 17.01 -1.75 6.59
N LEU A 92 17.84 -2.06 5.61
CA LEU A 92 18.41 -3.38 5.40
C LEU A 92 19.87 -3.41 5.84
N PRO A 93 20.39 -4.57 6.27
CA PRO A 93 21.82 -4.77 6.39
C PRO A 93 22.48 -4.57 5.02
N ARG A 94 23.70 -4.05 5.02
CA ARG A 94 24.42 -3.72 3.81
C ARG A 94 25.87 -4.10 3.89
N HIS A 95 26.51 -4.25 2.74
CA HIS A 95 27.96 -4.32 2.64
C HIS A 95 28.58 -2.94 2.92
N GLY A 96 29.72 -2.91 3.61
CA GLY A 96 30.38 -1.67 4.01
C GLY A 96 30.73 -0.73 2.84
N ALA A 97 31.01 -1.29 1.67
CA ALA A 97 31.38 -0.54 0.47
C ALA A 97 30.19 -0.10 -0.41
N SER A 98 28.95 -0.42 -0.04
CA SER A 98 27.77 -0.10 -0.85
C SER A 98 26.62 0.43 -0.02
N LEU A 99 25.86 1.38 -0.58
CA LEU A 99 24.66 1.92 0.03
C LEU A 99 23.58 2.08 -1.05
N PRO A 100 22.93 1.01 -1.49
CA PRO A 100 21.81 1.13 -2.38
C PRO A 100 20.64 1.82 -1.66
N ILE A 101 19.99 2.74 -2.34
CA ILE A 101 18.78 3.40 -1.86
C ILE A 101 17.73 3.25 -2.95
N GLY A 102 16.59 2.70 -2.60
CA GLY A 102 15.45 2.52 -3.50
C GLY A 102 14.26 3.34 -3.04
N ILE A 103 13.49 3.81 -3.99
CA ILE A 103 12.23 4.51 -3.77
C ILE A 103 11.20 3.98 -4.76
N GLY A 104 9.97 3.80 -4.30
CA GLY A 104 8.87 3.38 -5.14
C GLY A 104 7.53 3.58 -4.45
N VAL A 105 6.47 3.46 -5.24
CA VAL A 105 5.10 3.69 -4.78
C VAL A 105 4.17 2.57 -5.26
N SER A 106 3.13 2.32 -4.46
CA SER A 106 1.90 1.67 -4.90
C SER A 106 0.78 2.70 -4.98
N CYS A 107 -0.15 2.51 -5.91
CA CYS A 107 -1.26 3.44 -6.10
C CYS A 107 -2.33 3.28 -5.01
N SER A 108 -3.18 4.31 -4.86
CA SER A 108 -4.29 4.33 -3.91
C SER A 108 -5.34 3.24 -4.12
N ALA A 109 -5.37 2.61 -5.30
CA ALA A 109 -6.32 1.54 -5.58
C ALA A 109 -6.07 0.25 -4.78
N ASP A 110 -4.87 0.11 -4.19
CA ASP A 110 -4.50 -0.98 -3.28
C ASP A 110 -4.95 -2.38 -3.76
N ARG A 111 -4.65 -2.69 -5.02
CA ARG A 111 -5.11 -3.90 -5.73
C ARG A 111 -4.21 -5.10 -5.43
N GLN A 112 -3.97 -5.36 -4.17
CA GLN A 112 -3.13 -6.45 -3.72
C GLN A 112 -3.91 -7.34 -2.77
N VAL A 113 -3.56 -8.61 -2.74
CA VAL A 113 -4.13 -9.61 -1.87
C VAL A 113 -3.03 -10.53 -1.36
N LEU A 114 -3.06 -10.86 -0.09
CA LEU A 114 -2.17 -11.86 0.48
C LEU A 114 -2.67 -13.25 0.15
N GLY A 115 -1.79 -14.08 -0.41
CA GLY A 115 -2.08 -15.47 -0.73
C GLY A 115 -1.07 -16.41 -0.10
N LYS A 116 -1.55 -17.57 0.39
CA LYS A 116 -0.72 -18.65 0.87
C LYS A 116 -1.02 -19.91 0.07
N ILE A 117 -0.02 -20.46 -0.59
CA ILE A 117 -0.11 -21.69 -1.36
C ILE A 117 0.72 -22.76 -0.63
N ASN A 118 0.09 -23.88 -0.32
CA ASN A 118 0.75 -25.03 0.30
C ASN A 118 0.10 -26.34 -0.17
N ARG A 119 0.53 -27.48 0.40
CA ARG A 119 -0.04 -28.81 0.04
C ARG A 119 -1.51 -28.97 0.36
N ASN A 120 -2.07 -28.15 1.25
CA ASN A 120 -3.47 -28.20 1.66
C ASN A 120 -4.36 -27.32 0.78
N GLY A 121 -3.80 -26.52 -0.11
CA GLY A 121 -4.55 -25.67 -1.04
C GLY A 121 -4.02 -24.25 -1.19
N VAL A 122 -4.87 -23.43 -1.77
CA VAL A 122 -4.66 -21.98 -1.97
C VAL A 122 -5.58 -21.23 -1.01
N PHE A 123 -5.00 -20.37 -0.21
CA PHE A 123 -5.69 -19.54 0.77
C PHE A 123 -5.44 -18.07 0.40
N LEU A 124 -6.50 -17.28 0.32
CA LEU A 124 -6.45 -15.84 0.09
C LEU A 124 -6.94 -15.12 1.35
N GLU A 125 -6.37 -13.94 1.61
CA GLU A 125 -6.90 -13.10 2.67
C GLU A 125 -8.36 -12.75 2.40
N LYS A 126 -9.14 -12.63 3.47
CA LYS A 126 -10.52 -12.17 3.37
C LYS A 126 -10.49 -10.66 3.17
N LEU A 127 -11.01 -10.21 2.03
CA LEU A 127 -11.19 -8.78 1.79
C LEU A 127 -12.25 -8.23 2.75
N GLU A 128 -11.95 -7.06 3.31
CA GLU A 128 -12.93 -6.36 4.13
C GLU A 128 -14.00 -5.74 3.24
N THR A 129 -15.25 -6.13 3.50
CA THR A 129 -16.40 -5.65 2.72
C THR A 129 -17.33 -4.77 3.54
N ASN A 130 -17.05 -4.60 4.83
CA ASN A 130 -17.85 -3.74 5.70
C ASN A 130 -17.14 -2.41 5.98
N PRO A 131 -17.48 -1.32 5.27
CA PRO A 131 -16.85 -0.03 5.48
C PRO A 131 -17.19 0.62 6.83
N SER A 132 -18.25 0.18 7.51
CA SER A 132 -18.70 0.79 8.77
C SER A 132 -17.67 0.71 9.90
N GLN A 133 -16.78 -0.28 9.87
CA GLN A 133 -15.70 -0.36 10.87
C GLN A 133 -14.64 0.73 10.71
N PHE A 134 -14.56 1.36 9.54
CA PHE A 134 -13.64 2.47 9.25
C PHE A 134 -14.33 3.84 9.32
N LEU A 135 -15.67 3.85 9.41
CA LEU A 135 -16.52 5.04 9.45
C LEU A 135 -17.50 4.91 10.62
N PRO A 136 -17.02 4.95 11.88
CA PRO A 136 -17.82 4.60 13.06
C PRO A 136 -19.06 5.48 13.25
N ASP A 137 -19.09 6.68 12.69
CA ASP A 137 -20.20 7.63 12.83
C ASP A 137 -21.26 7.51 11.72
N THR A 138 -21.07 6.61 10.77
CA THR A 138 -22.05 6.36 9.70
C THR A 138 -22.91 5.15 10.02
N SER A 139 -24.17 5.36 10.34
CA SER A 139 -25.16 4.29 10.36
C SER A 139 -25.46 3.86 8.92
N LEU A 140 -24.74 2.84 8.45
CA LEU A 140 -24.96 2.22 7.13
C LEU A 140 -26.10 1.19 7.19
N SER A 141 -27.02 1.30 8.15
CA SER A 141 -28.17 0.42 8.27
C SER A 141 -29.04 0.35 7.00
N ASP A 142 -29.02 1.43 6.21
CA ASP A 142 -29.82 1.53 5.00
C ASP A 142 -29.09 1.07 3.72
N VAL A 143 -27.79 0.79 3.79
CA VAL A 143 -27.03 0.37 2.60
C VAL A 143 -27.19 -1.14 2.32
N SER A 144 -27.57 -1.92 3.32
CA SER A 144 -27.74 -3.37 3.17
C SER A 144 -28.90 -3.76 2.23
N GLU A 145 -29.89 -2.88 2.07
CA GLU A 145 -31.04 -3.13 1.17
C GLU A 145 -30.72 -2.87 -0.31
N ASN A 146 -29.65 -2.12 -0.61
CA ASN A 146 -29.27 -1.77 -1.97
C ASN A 146 -28.08 -2.61 -2.53
N ILE A 147 -27.61 -3.61 -1.79
CA ILE A 147 -26.57 -4.49 -2.29
C ILE A 147 -27.16 -5.50 -3.26
N ILE A 148 -26.90 -5.31 -4.54
CA ILE A 148 -27.26 -6.31 -5.56
C ILE A 148 -26.38 -7.52 -5.36
N LYS A 149 -26.99 -8.63 -4.96
CA LYS A 149 -26.31 -9.92 -4.93
C LYS A 149 -26.14 -10.40 -6.36
N ILE A 150 -24.95 -10.21 -6.93
CA ILE A 150 -24.65 -10.71 -8.27
C ILE A 150 -24.43 -12.22 -8.18
N ASP A 151 -25.28 -12.98 -8.82
CA ASP A 151 -25.09 -14.43 -8.98
C ASP A 151 -24.10 -14.67 -10.12
N LEU A 152 -22.85 -14.95 -9.77
CA LEU A 152 -21.76 -15.19 -10.72
C LEU A 152 -21.96 -16.45 -11.59
N ASN A 153 -22.95 -17.29 -11.29
CA ASN A 153 -23.28 -18.45 -12.10
C ASN A 153 -24.26 -18.13 -13.24
N GLN A 154 -24.71 -16.86 -13.35
CA GLN A 154 -25.59 -16.45 -14.43
C GLN A 154 -24.80 -15.93 -15.65
N PRO A 155 -25.33 -16.11 -16.87
CA PRO A 155 -24.74 -15.55 -18.07
C PRO A 155 -24.60 -14.03 -17.99
N MET A 156 -23.49 -13.48 -18.47
CA MET A 156 -23.13 -12.06 -18.36
C MET A 156 -24.22 -11.09 -18.87
N ASN A 157 -24.95 -11.47 -19.94
CA ASN A 157 -26.05 -10.67 -20.50
C ASN A 157 -27.25 -10.51 -19.52
N LYS A 158 -27.42 -11.45 -18.58
CA LYS A 158 -28.44 -11.38 -17.55
C LYS A 158 -28.00 -10.53 -16.35
N MET A 159 -26.70 -10.54 -16.07
CA MET A 159 -26.08 -9.67 -15.07
C MET A 159 -26.14 -8.20 -15.47
N LEU A 160 -25.84 -7.86 -16.72
CA LEU A 160 -25.90 -6.50 -17.23
C LEU A 160 -27.31 -5.90 -17.16
N LYS A 161 -28.36 -6.70 -17.46
CA LYS A 161 -29.75 -6.25 -17.33
C LYS A 161 -30.21 -5.98 -15.90
N GLN A 162 -29.49 -6.50 -14.90
CA GLN A 162 -29.78 -6.18 -13.49
C GLN A 162 -29.15 -4.83 -13.09
N LEU A 163 -28.06 -4.43 -13.73
CA LEU A 163 -27.41 -3.15 -13.51
C LEU A 163 -28.17 -1.97 -14.16
N ASP A 164 -28.76 -2.19 -15.35
CA ASP A 164 -29.54 -1.17 -16.09
C ASP A 164 -30.84 -0.75 -15.38
N ARG A 165 -31.22 -1.36 -14.27
CA ARG A 165 -32.42 -0.97 -13.52
C ARG A 165 -32.18 0.13 -12.48
N TYR A 166 -30.96 0.63 -12.38
CA TYR A 166 -30.53 1.60 -11.37
C TYR A 166 -29.97 2.91 -11.96
N GLU A 167 -30.12 3.11 -13.28
CA GLU A 167 -30.05 4.42 -13.93
C GLU A 167 -31.45 5.06 -13.94
#